data_5f48a0ab5a30d5f45c576431518656ce
#
_entry.id   5f48a0ab5a30d5f45c576431518656ce
#
_cell.length_a   1.000
_cell.length_b   1.000
_cell.length_c   1.000
_cell.angle_alpha   90.00
_cell.angle_beta   90.00
_cell.angle_gamma   90.00
#
_symmetry.space_group_name_H-M   'P 1'
#
loop_
_entity.id
_entity.type
_entity.pdbx_description
1 polymer ?
#
loop_
_entity_poly.entity_id
_entity_poly.type
_entity_poly.pdbx_seq_one_letter_code
_entity_poly.pdbx_strand_id
1 'polypeptide(L)'
;VRLLQETISKTKNKTVFLKTEFEIIPLKLEYFIAKRLITAKDHKSSISAPIIKIAIIAIALGMIMMIVSIATGIGLQQKIRQKVSAFNGHIIISGYNDNNSDVSTKPISIQQSFYPNFKNVDGIQHAQAVASKAGFIRTESAFEGIIFKGVGKDYQTNNLKEYLTQGRLPNFKATLNEEVLISQYLCNRLGLKLGDKFVTYFMKENNEGFNLRNFKIVGIYNSGFQEFDASFVIGDIRHVQRINKWKPDQIGSFEVFVNDFTQIEPIGQQVYQETSSILDSQTIVEKYYYIFEWLKLFDFNIIIILIVMIAVSTINMVVALLVLILERTQMIGILKSLGANNWSIRKVFLYNAAYLIGRGLLWGNIIGIGLLLLQKYFGIIKLNPESYYVNVAPVDINLFYILLLNIGTVVICLLVLLIPSFIITKITPSKSIRFE
;
A
#
# COMPACT_ATOMS: atom_id res chain seq x y z
N VAL A 1 19.95 -54.50 63.81
CA VAL A 1 19.64 -53.05 63.87
C VAL A 1 20.21 -52.29 62.66
N ARG A 2 21.39 -52.62 62.15
CA ARG A 2 22.03 -51.97 61.00
C ARG A 2 21.28 -52.20 59.65
N LEU A 3 20.71 -53.39 59.42
CA LEU A 3 19.92 -53.70 58.22
C LEU A 3 18.55 -52.95 58.15
N LEU A 4 17.97 -52.62 59.28
CA LEU A 4 16.73 -51.84 59.32
C LEU A 4 16.98 -50.35 59.06
N GLN A 5 18.14 -49.81 59.42
CA GLN A 5 18.49 -48.42 59.14
C GLN A 5 18.82 -48.16 57.65
N GLU A 6 19.43 -49.13 56.94
CA GLU A 6 19.66 -49.04 55.52
C GLU A 6 18.36 -49.12 54.67
N THR A 7 17.38 -49.92 55.12
CA THR A 7 16.11 -50.06 54.42
C THR A 7 15.25 -48.80 54.57
N ILE A 8 15.28 -48.15 55.72
CA ILE A 8 14.55 -46.89 55.99
C ILE A 8 15.20 -45.70 55.25
N SER A 9 16.54 -45.73 55.13
CA SER A 9 17.28 -44.70 54.33
C SER A 9 16.96 -44.82 52.86
N LYS A 10 16.90 -46.03 52.26
CA LYS A 10 16.54 -46.24 50.85
C LYS A 10 15.07 -45.93 50.53
N THR A 11 14.16 -46.12 51.50
CA THR A 11 12.72 -45.79 51.32
C THR A 11 12.48 -44.28 51.39
N LYS A 12 13.20 -43.54 52.27
CA LYS A 12 13.13 -42.09 52.33
C LYS A 12 13.68 -41.38 51.06
N ASN A 13 14.74 -41.91 50.45
CA ASN A 13 15.28 -41.37 49.19
C ASN A 13 14.37 -41.66 47.99
N LYS A 14 13.61 -42.77 47.96
CA LYS A 14 12.61 -43.02 46.91
C LYS A 14 11.37 -42.13 47.00
N THR A 15 10.96 -41.74 48.19
CA THR A 15 9.83 -40.80 48.36
C THR A 15 10.21 -39.34 48.11
N VAL A 16 11.51 -39.01 48.23
CA VAL A 16 12.01 -37.65 47.85
C VAL A 16 12.23 -37.57 46.34
N PHE A 17 12.60 -38.66 45.67
CA PHE A 17 12.77 -38.67 44.19
C PHE A 17 11.45 -38.66 43.41
N LEU A 18 10.33 -39.04 44.02
CA LEU A 18 9.00 -38.95 43.41
C LEU A 18 8.30 -37.61 43.63
N LYS A 19 8.93 -36.65 44.35
CA LYS A 19 8.38 -35.31 44.61
C LYS A 19 8.95 -34.21 43.73
N THR A 20 9.91 -34.51 42.85
CA THR A 20 10.61 -33.50 42.03
C THR A 20 10.30 -33.55 40.52
N GLU A 21 9.31 -34.32 40.06
CA GLU A 21 8.96 -34.38 38.64
C GLU A 21 7.48 -34.02 38.32
N PHE A 22 6.82 -33.29 39.14
CA PHE A 22 5.55 -32.66 38.76
C PHE A 22 5.47 -31.21 39.28
N GLU A 23 6.37 -30.35 38.82
CA GLU A 23 5.99 -28.98 38.62
C GLU A 23 5.01 -28.94 37.42
N ILE A 24 3.77 -29.36 37.69
CA ILE A 24 2.64 -29.07 36.84
C ILE A 24 2.56 -27.55 36.82
N ILE A 25 3.01 -26.92 35.70
CA ILE A 25 2.54 -25.59 35.33
C ILE A 25 1.03 -25.62 35.59
N PRO A 26 0.46 -24.76 36.46
CA PRO A 26 -0.95 -24.77 36.72
C PRO A 26 -1.66 -24.33 35.44
N LEU A 27 -1.94 -25.29 34.57
CA LEU A 27 -2.85 -25.08 33.44
C LEU A 27 -4.14 -24.60 34.07
N LYS A 28 -4.44 -23.30 33.94
CA LYS A 28 -5.69 -22.73 34.47
C LYS A 28 -6.81 -23.66 34.02
N LEU A 29 -7.64 -24.11 34.97
CA LEU A 29 -8.75 -25.07 34.75
C LEU A 29 -9.57 -24.68 33.50
N GLU A 30 -9.76 -23.39 33.29
CA GLU A 30 -10.52 -22.86 32.17
C GLU A 30 -9.91 -23.19 30.81
N TYR A 31 -8.58 -23.10 30.70
CA TYR A 31 -7.88 -23.45 29.47
C TYR A 31 -7.90 -24.97 29.19
N PHE A 32 -7.76 -25.78 30.25
CA PHE A 32 -7.86 -27.22 30.14
C PHE A 32 -9.22 -27.68 29.62
N ILE A 33 -10.31 -27.13 30.20
CA ILE A 33 -11.69 -27.41 29.76
C ILE A 33 -11.88 -26.95 28.31
N ALA A 34 -11.48 -25.73 27.97
CA ALA A 34 -11.58 -25.19 26.61
C ALA A 34 -10.86 -26.10 25.60
N LYS A 35 -9.63 -26.51 25.89
CA LYS A 35 -8.84 -27.40 25.02
C LYS A 35 -9.56 -28.73 24.80
N ARG A 36 -10.12 -29.33 25.86
CA ARG A 36 -10.84 -30.61 25.78
C ARG A 36 -12.13 -30.48 24.98
N LEU A 37 -12.87 -29.38 25.11
CA LEU A 37 -14.04 -29.06 24.30
C LEU A 37 -13.72 -28.97 22.81
N ILE A 38 -12.59 -28.39 22.45
CA ILE A 38 -12.13 -28.23 21.06
C ILE A 38 -11.71 -29.58 20.46
N THR A 39 -11.11 -30.49 21.26
CA THR A 39 -10.55 -31.76 20.78
C THR A 39 -11.50 -32.93 20.89
N ALA A 40 -12.63 -32.80 21.55
CA ALA A 40 -13.62 -33.87 21.71
C ALA A 40 -14.18 -34.33 20.36
N LYS A 41 -14.13 -35.65 20.10
CA LYS A 41 -14.58 -36.26 18.82
C LYS A 41 -16.12 -36.26 18.64
N ASP A 42 -16.87 -35.94 19.71
CA ASP A 42 -18.35 -36.00 19.72
C ASP A 42 -19.04 -34.94 18.86
N HIS A 43 -18.25 -34.03 18.24
CA HIS A 43 -18.80 -32.97 17.39
C HIS A 43 -19.29 -33.46 16.00
N LYS A 44 -19.07 -34.72 15.63
CA LYS A 44 -19.45 -35.18 14.27
C LYS A 44 -20.96 -35.31 14.03
N SER A 45 -21.75 -35.39 15.11
CA SER A 45 -23.23 -35.50 15.05
C SER A 45 -23.96 -34.28 15.63
N SER A 46 -23.25 -33.24 16.04
CA SER A 46 -23.80 -32.05 16.70
C SER A 46 -24.17 -30.98 15.65
N ILE A 47 -25.29 -30.29 15.87
CA ILE A 47 -25.78 -29.15 15.09
C ILE A 47 -24.76 -28.00 15.08
N SER A 48 -23.93 -27.89 16.12
CA SER A 48 -22.93 -26.82 16.22
C SER A 48 -21.73 -26.99 15.26
N ALA A 49 -21.41 -28.20 14.82
CA ALA A 49 -20.26 -28.43 13.94
C ALA A 49 -20.33 -27.66 12.60
N PRO A 50 -21.46 -27.61 11.88
CA PRO A 50 -21.62 -26.77 10.71
C PRO A 50 -21.48 -25.27 11.01
N ILE A 51 -22.09 -24.81 12.12
CA ILE A 51 -22.09 -23.40 12.50
C ILE A 51 -20.67 -22.91 12.82
N ILE A 52 -19.89 -23.74 13.53
CA ILE A 52 -18.47 -23.46 13.81
C ILE A 52 -17.66 -23.34 12.51
N LYS A 53 -17.88 -24.24 11.55
CA LYS A 53 -17.20 -24.18 10.24
C LYS A 53 -17.56 -22.91 9.49
N ILE A 54 -18.86 -22.55 9.47
CA ILE A 54 -19.35 -21.30 8.83
C ILE A 54 -18.68 -20.08 9.49
N ALA A 55 -18.58 -20.04 10.83
CA ALA A 55 -17.92 -18.95 11.54
C ALA A 55 -16.42 -18.83 11.16
N ILE A 56 -15.70 -19.94 11.09
CA ILE A 56 -14.29 -19.94 10.69
C ILE A 56 -14.15 -19.45 9.24
N ILE A 57 -14.99 -19.91 8.32
CA ILE A 57 -14.98 -19.50 6.91
C ILE A 57 -15.32 -18.00 6.81
N ALA A 58 -16.32 -17.51 7.55
CA ALA A 58 -16.70 -16.11 7.52
C ALA A 58 -15.56 -15.18 8.02
N ILE A 59 -14.86 -15.58 9.08
CA ILE A 59 -13.68 -14.84 9.57
C ILE A 59 -12.55 -14.89 8.54
N ALA A 60 -12.31 -16.06 7.94
CA ALA A 60 -11.28 -16.22 6.91
C ALA A 60 -11.58 -15.34 5.68
N LEU A 61 -12.81 -15.35 5.18
CA LEU A 61 -13.25 -14.51 4.06
C LEU A 61 -13.13 -13.01 4.41
N GLY A 62 -13.56 -12.62 5.63
CA GLY A 62 -13.39 -11.25 6.10
C GLY A 62 -11.93 -10.81 6.10
N MET A 63 -11.04 -11.67 6.60
CA MET A 63 -9.60 -11.39 6.62
C MET A 63 -8.99 -11.31 5.23
N ILE A 64 -9.38 -12.21 4.31
CA ILE A 64 -8.95 -12.16 2.90
C ILE A 64 -9.34 -10.82 2.28
N MET A 65 -10.60 -10.41 2.43
CA MET A 65 -11.09 -9.15 1.86
C MET A 65 -10.37 -7.93 2.45
N MET A 66 -10.12 -7.91 3.76
CA MET A 66 -9.38 -6.82 4.41
C MET A 66 -7.93 -6.74 3.91
N ILE A 67 -7.22 -7.87 3.83
CA ILE A 67 -5.83 -7.91 3.34
C ILE A 67 -5.77 -7.46 1.87
N VAL A 68 -6.66 -7.99 1.01
CA VAL A 68 -6.70 -7.64 -0.41
C VAL A 68 -7.02 -6.16 -0.59
N SER A 69 -8.00 -5.62 0.14
CA SER A 69 -8.39 -4.21 0.04
C SER A 69 -7.25 -3.26 0.41
N ILE A 70 -6.57 -3.50 1.55
CA ILE A 70 -5.44 -2.66 1.96
C ILE A 70 -4.28 -2.77 0.96
N ALA A 71 -3.89 -4.00 0.60
CA ALA A 71 -2.72 -4.21 -0.25
C ALA A 71 -2.91 -3.63 -1.66
N THR A 72 -4.11 -3.75 -2.24
CA THR A 72 -4.41 -3.20 -3.57
C THR A 72 -4.62 -1.69 -3.52
N GLY A 73 -5.29 -1.17 -2.49
CA GLY A 73 -5.54 0.27 -2.36
C GLY A 73 -4.24 1.05 -2.11
N ILE A 74 -3.42 0.64 -1.16
CA ILE A 74 -2.10 1.26 -0.91
C ILE A 74 -1.18 1.08 -2.12
N GLY A 75 -1.17 -0.13 -2.73
CA GLY A 75 -0.38 -0.40 -3.92
C GLY A 75 -0.74 0.54 -5.08
N LEU A 76 -2.04 0.79 -5.30
CA LEU A 76 -2.51 1.71 -6.34
C LEU A 76 -2.06 3.15 -6.07
N GLN A 77 -2.24 3.62 -4.84
CA GLN A 77 -1.82 4.96 -4.45
C GLN A 77 -0.31 5.17 -4.64
N GLN A 78 0.51 4.23 -4.14
CA GLN A 78 1.96 4.30 -4.29
C GLN A 78 2.39 4.30 -5.77
N LYS A 79 1.76 3.45 -6.59
CA LYS A 79 2.12 3.36 -8.02
C LYS A 79 1.77 4.64 -8.78
N ILE A 80 0.63 5.26 -8.49
CA ILE A 80 0.24 6.53 -9.10
C ILE A 80 1.16 7.67 -8.63
N ARG A 81 1.45 7.75 -7.33
CA ARG A 81 2.42 8.71 -6.79
C ARG A 81 3.78 8.60 -7.48
N GLN A 82 4.31 7.38 -7.59
CA GLN A 82 5.58 7.11 -8.28
C GLN A 82 5.56 7.55 -9.74
N LYS A 83 4.46 7.30 -10.47
CA LYS A 83 4.32 7.72 -11.87
C LYS A 83 4.30 9.24 -12.02
N VAL A 84 3.47 9.92 -11.24
CA VAL A 84 3.37 11.39 -11.31
C VAL A 84 4.71 12.02 -10.96
N SER A 85 5.40 11.53 -9.91
CA SER A 85 6.69 12.06 -9.50
C SER A 85 7.83 11.74 -10.48
N ALA A 86 7.79 10.59 -11.17
CA ALA A 86 8.81 10.23 -12.14
C ALA A 86 8.92 11.23 -13.31
N PHE A 87 7.79 11.86 -13.66
CA PHE A 87 7.73 12.82 -14.75
C PHE A 87 7.80 14.29 -14.32
N ASN A 88 7.54 14.61 -13.02
CA ASN A 88 7.45 15.99 -12.55
C ASN A 88 8.27 16.30 -11.29
N GLY A 89 8.97 15.30 -10.71
CA GLY A 89 9.49 15.43 -9.35
C GLY A 89 8.39 15.40 -8.29
N HIS A 90 8.71 15.64 -7.04
CA HIS A 90 7.76 15.75 -5.93
C HIS A 90 7.36 17.21 -5.66
N ILE A 91 8.29 18.15 -5.83
CA ILE A 91 8.08 19.58 -5.68
C ILE A 91 8.66 20.26 -6.92
N ILE A 92 7.93 21.21 -7.48
CA ILE A 92 8.33 21.99 -8.65
C ILE A 92 8.61 23.41 -8.19
N ILE A 93 9.80 23.94 -8.50
CA ILE A 93 10.15 25.32 -8.22
C ILE A 93 10.28 26.06 -9.56
N SER A 94 9.47 27.07 -9.78
CA SER A 94 9.39 27.85 -11.03
C SER A 94 9.22 29.34 -10.79
N GLY A 95 9.24 30.14 -11.83
CA GLY A 95 8.84 31.54 -11.71
C GLY A 95 7.33 31.65 -11.54
N TYR A 96 6.86 32.66 -10.82
CA TYR A 96 5.41 32.90 -10.54
C TYR A 96 4.51 32.87 -11.77
N ASN A 97 5.05 33.19 -12.97
CA ASN A 97 4.25 33.19 -14.21
C ASN A 97 4.01 31.77 -14.78
N ASP A 98 4.70 30.76 -14.29
CA ASP A 98 4.70 29.39 -14.84
C ASP A 98 3.95 28.38 -13.95
N ASN A 99 3.45 28.80 -12.77
CA ASN A 99 2.90 27.92 -11.72
C ASN A 99 1.82 26.94 -12.19
N ASN A 100 0.95 27.37 -13.09
CA ASN A 100 -0.16 26.56 -13.61
C ASN A 100 0.11 25.99 -15.00
N SER A 101 1.34 26.17 -15.53
CA SER A 101 1.71 25.73 -16.87
C SER A 101 2.75 24.61 -16.83
N ASP A 102 2.61 23.62 -17.72
CA ASP A 102 3.66 22.63 -17.97
C ASP A 102 4.74 23.16 -18.95
N VAL A 103 4.56 24.39 -19.43
CA VAL A 103 5.47 25.07 -20.39
C VAL A 103 6.19 26.20 -19.67
N SER A 104 7.51 26.23 -19.79
CA SER A 104 8.33 27.30 -19.25
C SER A 104 8.23 28.57 -20.13
N THR A 105 7.64 29.64 -19.63
CA THR A 105 7.43 30.89 -20.35
C THR A 105 8.59 31.85 -20.16
N LYS A 106 9.10 31.99 -18.93
CA LYS A 106 10.23 32.85 -18.57
C LYS A 106 11.36 32.03 -17.94
N PRO A 107 12.62 32.36 -18.26
CA PRO A 107 13.74 31.65 -17.65
C PRO A 107 13.98 32.08 -16.21
N ILE A 108 14.41 31.13 -15.39
CA ILE A 108 14.97 31.37 -14.06
C ILE A 108 16.47 31.01 -14.08
N SER A 109 17.25 31.59 -13.16
CA SER A 109 18.67 31.25 -13.05
C SER A 109 18.87 29.90 -12.38
N ILE A 110 19.78 29.07 -12.93
CA ILE A 110 20.21 27.82 -12.27
C ILE A 110 21.01 28.08 -10.99
N GLN A 111 21.58 29.28 -10.86
CA GLN A 111 22.40 29.68 -9.71
C GLN A 111 21.47 30.09 -8.56
N GLN A 112 21.02 29.12 -7.78
CA GLN A 112 20.20 29.30 -6.58
C GLN A 112 20.96 28.81 -5.35
N SER A 113 20.65 29.38 -4.17
CA SER A 113 21.27 29.02 -2.89
C SER A 113 21.03 27.55 -2.52
N PHE A 114 19.90 27.02 -2.94
CA PHE A 114 19.45 25.65 -2.69
C PHE A 114 19.91 24.63 -3.71
N TYR A 115 20.49 25.05 -4.84
CA TYR A 115 20.93 24.13 -5.88
C TYR A 115 22.45 24.00 -5.91
N PRO A 116 23.04 22.76 -6.10
CA PRO A 116 22.35 21.50 -6.39
C PRO A 116 21.78 20.79 -5.15
N ASN A 117 22.06 21.24 -3.92
CA ASN A 117 21.63 20.60 -2.68
C ASN A 117 21.08 21.65 -1.72
N PHE A 118 19.92 21.38 -1.14
CA PHE A 118 19.35 22.13 -0.04
C PHE A 118 20.24 21.98 1.21
N LYS A 119 20.46 23.08 1.93
CA LYS A 119 21.33 23.13 3.12
C LYS A 119 20.55 23.01 4.42
N ASN A 120 19.33 23.56 4.46
CA ASN A 120 18.52 23.69 5.67
C ASN A 120 17.20 22.88 5.60
N VAL A 121 17.00 22.09 4.56
CA VAL A 121 15.83 21.24 4.41
C VAL A 121 16.27 19.79 4.38
N ASP A 122 15.91 19.05 5.43
CA ASP A 122 16.17 17.62 5.51
C ASP A 122 15.13 16.82 4.70
N GLY A 123 15.52 15.62 4.28
CA GLY A 123 14.61 14.71 3.57
C GLY A 123 14.54 14.92 2.06
N ILE A 124 15.34 15.80 1.48
CA ILE A 124 15.48 15.96 0.04
C ILE A 124 16.50 14.94 -0.48
N GLN A 125 16.09 14.22 -1.52
CA GLN A 125 16.91 13.23 -2.20
C GLN A 125 17.77 13.86 -3.29
N HIS A 126 17.14 14.71 -4.12
CA HIS A 126 17.78 15.28 -5.31
C HIS A 126 16.98 16.48 -5.84
N ALA A 127 17.69 17.44 -6.45
CA ALA A 127 17.12 18.52 -7.23
C ALA A 127 17.72 18.52 -8.63
N GLN A 128 16.90 18.66 -9.66
CA GLN A 128 17.31 18.66 -11.07
C GLN A 128 16.68 19.82 -11.83
N ALA A 129 17.40 20.32 -12.83
CA ALA A 129 16.99 21.45 -13.66
C ALA A 129 16.31 20.97 -14.94
N VAL A 130 15.16 21.55 -15.29
CA VAL A 130 14.41 21.23 -16.50
C VAL A 130 13.90 22.50 -17.19
N ALA A 131 13.54 22.36 -18.46
CA ALA A 131 12.85 23.41 -19.19
C ALA A 131 11.88 22.76 -20.20
N SER A 132 10.65 23.26 -20.26
CA SER A 132 9.61 22.71 -21.14
C SER A 132 9.18 23.73 -22.19
N LYS A 133 8.89 23.25 -23.41
CA LYS A 133 8.41 24.09 -24.51
C LYS A 133 7.28 23.37 -25.24
N ALA A 134 6.15 24.05 -25.45
CA ALA A 134 5.09 23.55 -26.30
C ALA A 134 5.52 23.54 -27.77
N GLY A 135 5.13 22.51 -28.47
CA GLY A 135 5.36 22.34 -29.89
C GLY A 135 4.36 21.38 -30.50
N PHE A 136 4.53 21.04 -31.74
CA PHE A 136 3.76 20.00 -32.41
C PHE A 136 4.61 19.19 -33.38
N ILE A 137 4.22 17.95 -33.55
CA ILE A 137 4.80 17.04 -34.52
C ILE A 137 3.79 16.89 -35.65
N ARG A 138 4.25 17.04 -36.89
CA ARG A 138 3.45 16.82 -38.09
C ARG A 138 4.11 15.76 -38.96
N THR A 139 3.34 14.75 -39.28
CA THR A 139 3.66 13.72 -40.28
C THR A 139 2.75 13.90 -41.49
N GLU A 140 2.91 13.07 -42.52
CA GLU A 140 2.03 13.11 -43.69
C GLU A 140 0.57 12.80 -43.36
N SER A 141 0.31 12.01 -42.32
CA SER A 141 -1.01 11.49 -41.96
C SER A 141 -1.57 12.02 -40.63
N ALA A 142 -0.75 12.66 -39.81
CA ALA A 142 -1.17 13.04 -38.44
C ALA A 142 -0.50 14.34 -37.97
N PHE A 143 -1.18 14.96 -37.00
CA PHE A 143 -0.74 16.15 -36.27
C PHE A 143 -1.02 15.96 -34.78
N GLU A 144 0.04 16.10 -33.92
CA GLU A 144 -0.10 15.96 -32.48
C GLU A 144 0.65 17.11 -31.79
N GLY A 145 -0.04 17.77 -30.82
CA GLY A 145 0.55 18.75 -29.93
C GLY A 145 1.40 18.05 -28.87
N ILE A 146 2.58 18.60 -28.58
CA ILE A 146 3.47 18.02 -27.57
C ILE A 146 4.05 19.08 -26.63
N ILE A 147 4.51 18.61 -25.48
CA ILE A 147 5.39 19.35 -24.58
C ILE A 147 6.77 18.69 -24.64
N PHE A 148 7.72 19.40 -25.23
CA PHE A 148 9.10 18.97 -25.21
C PHE A 148 9.72 19.31 -23.85
N LYS A 149 10.04 18.30 -23.05
CA LYS A 149 10.71 18.42 -21.78
C LYS A 149 12.20 18.26 -21.95
N GLY A 150 12.91 19.37 -21.87
CA GLY A 150 14.36 19.41 -21.92
C GLY A 150 14.95 19.11 -20.54
N VAL A 151 15.86 18.15 -20.48
CA VAL A 151 16.52 17.69 -19.25
C VAL A 151 18.03 17.80 -19.36
N GLY A 152 18.70 18.05 -18.24
CA GLY A 152 20.14 18.30 -18.16
C GLY A 152 20.95 17.08 -17.74
N LYS A 153 22.25 17.34 -17.42
CA LYS A 153 23.19 16.31 -16.96
C LYS A 153 22.87 15.76 -15.58
N ASP A 154 22.17 16.53 -14.78
CA ASP A 154 21.71 16.27 -13.42
C ASP A 154 20.43 15.42 -13.36
N TYR A 155 19.81 15.18 -14.52
CA TYR A 155 18.55 14.45 -14.59
C TYR A 155 18.72 12.97 -14.20
N GLN A 156 17.90 12.53 -13.24
CA GLN A 156 17.86 11.13 -12.78
C GLN A 156 17.06 10.23 -13.73
N THR A 157 17.73 9.69 -14.72
CA THR A 157 17.12 8.81 -15.72
C THR A 157 16.61 7.48 -15.17
N ASN A 158 17.03 7.07 -13.96
CA ASN A 158 16.59 5.81 -13.34
C ASN A 158 15.07 5.75 -13.14
N ASN A 159 14.43 6.88 -12.84
CA ASN A 159 13.00 6.96 -12.64
C ASN A 159 12.19 6.66 -13.90
N LEU A 160 12.79 6.84 -15.09
CA LEU A 160 12.17 6.56 -16.37
C LEU A 160 12.43 5.14 -16.90
N LYS A 161 13.45 4.44 -16.37
CA LYS A 161 13.81 3.09 -16.84
C LYS A 161 12.66 2.07 -16.73
N GLU A 162 11.86 2.18 -15.70
CA GLU A 162 10.74 1.28 -15.47
C GLU A 162 9.66 1.40 -16.56
N TYR A 163 9.56 2.59 -17.18
CA TYR A 163 8.56 2.88 -18.21
C TYR A 163 9.07 2.66 -19.64
N LEU A 164 10.37 2.39 -19.81
CA LEU A 164 10.95 2.15 -21.12
C LEU A 164 10.46 0.80 -21.68
N THR A 165 9.80 0.85 -22.84
CA THR A 165 9.28 -0.34 -23.51
C THR A 165 10.19 -0.83 -24.63
N GLN A 166 10.88 0.10 -25.34
CA GLN A 166 11.77 -0.22 -26.45
C GLN A 166 12.97 0.73 -26.50
N GLY A 167 14.11 0.25 -26.96
CA GLY A 167 15.29 1.06 -27.16
C GLY A 167 16.07 1.35 -25.88
N ARG A 168 16.59 2.56 -25.76
CA ARG A 168 17.39 3.04 -24.63
C ARG A 168 17.04 4.47 -24.24
N LEU A 169 17.47 4.89 -23.06
CA LEU A 169 17.38 6.29 -22.65
C LEU A 169 18.37 7.16 -23.43
N PRO A 170 18.01 8.41 -23.79
CA PRO A 170 18.91 9.37 -24.42
C PRO A 170 20.11 9.71 -23.52
N ASN A 171 21.23 10.06 -24.13
CA ASN A 171 22.43 10.48 -23.40
C ASN A 171 22.46 12.00 -23.20
N PHE A 172 22.04 12.48 -22.04
CA PHE A 172 22.01 13.90 -21.71
C PHE A 172 23.38 14.46 -21.22
N LYS A 173 24.36 13.59 -20.96
CA LYS A 173 25.69 14.01 -20.45
C LYS A 173 26.70 14.40 -21.56
N ALA A 174 26.45 13.97 -22.78
CA ALA A 174 27.30 14.23 -23.93
C ALA A 174 27.10 15.66 -24.49
N THR A 175 27.72 15.94 -25.63
CA THR A 175 27.40 17.13 -26.44
C THR A 175 25.95 17.12 -26.87
N LEU A 176 25.39 18.29 -27.20
CA LEU A 176 24.03 18.42 -27.71
C LEU A 176 23.77 17.38 -28.79
N ASN A 177 22.72 16.62 -28.63
CA ASN A 177 22.30 15.59 -29.59
C ASN A 177 20.79 15.72 -29.89
N GLU A 178 20.35 15.04 -30.92
CA GLU A 178 18.95 15.03 -31.39
C GLU A 178 18.16 13.83 -30.80
N GLU A 179 18.72 13.11 -29.81
CA GLU A 179 18.11 11.94 -29.24
C GLU A 179 16.91 12.30 -28.33
N VAL A 180 15.82 11.60 -28.55
CA VAL A 180 14.61 11.80 -27.67
C VAL A 180 14.02 10.47 -27.24
N LEU A 181 13.34 10.55 -26.11
CA LEU A 181 12.43 9.55 -25.59
C LEU A 181 10.99 10.02 -25.87
N ILE A 182 10.19 9.21 -26.54
CA ILE A 182 8.81 9.50 -26.94
C ILE A 182 7.88 8.41 -26.42
N SER A 183 6.61 8.72 -26.19
CA SER A 183 5.65 7.72 -25.72
C SER A 183 5.20 6.75 -26.80
N GLN A 184 4.81 5.55 -26.41
CA GLN A 184 4.19 4.58 -27.32
C GLN A 184 2.86 5.12 -27.89
N TYR A 185 2.13 5.93 -27.12
CA TYR A 185 0.90 6.58 -27.57
C TYR A 185 1.18 7.52 -28.76
N LEU A 186 2.12 8.44 -28.63
CA LEU A 186 2.50 9.36 -29.70
C LEU A 186 3.08 8.61 -30.91
N CYS A 187 3.90 7.58 -30.69
CA CYS A 187 4.40 6.75 -31.78
C CYS A 187 3.27 6.12 -32.59
N ASN A 188 2.28 5.56 -31.94
CA ASN A 188 1.13 4.93 -32.60
C ASN A 188 0.27 5.95 -33.36
N ARG A 189 0.04 7.12 -32.77
CA ARG A 189 -0.75 8.20 -33.37
C ARG A 189 -0.07 8.82 -34.61
N LEU A 190 1.25 8.98 -34.55
CA LEU A 190 2.04 9.61 -35.59
C LEU A 190 2.59 8.61 -36.63
N GLY A 191 2.40 7.31 -36.42
CA GLY A 191 2.96 6.25 -37.28
C GLY A 191 4.48 6.13 -37.19
N LEU A 192 5.10 6.56 -36.07
CA LEU A 192 6.56 6.57 -35.87
C LEU A 192 7.02 5.29 -35.16
N LYS A 193 8.29 4.91 -35.44
CA LYS A 193 8.95 3.72 -34.86
C LYS A 193 10.30 4.10 -34.24
N LEU A 194 10.80 3.18 -33.41
CA LEU A 194 12.15 3.30 -32.85
C LEU A 194 13.19 3.48 -33.97
N GLY A 195 14.05 4.50 -33.85
CA GLY A 195 15.08 4.86 -34.81
C GLY A 195 14.66 5.90 -35.84
N ASP A 196 13.37 6.16 -36.00
CA ASP A 196 12.88 7.16 -36.97
C ASP A 196 13.29 8.58 -36.55
N LYS A 197 13.37 9.45 -37.57
CA LYS A 197 13.58 10.88 -37.42
C LYS A 197 12.28 11.61 -37.71
N PHE A 198 11.98 12.64 -36.93
CA PHE A 198 10.82 13.49 -37.15
C PHE A 198 11.13 14.96 -36.89
N VAL A 199 10.31 15.84 -37.42
CA VAL A 199 10.43 17.29 -37.25
C VAL A 199 9.39 17.76 -36.23
N THR A 200 9.87 18.52 -35.23
CA THR A 200 9.01 19.22 -34.27
C THR A 200 9.02 20.71 -34.60
N TYR A 201 7.84 21.31 -34.58
CA TYR A 201 7.61 22.71 -34.80
C TYR A 201 7.36 23.41 -33.47
N PHE A 202 8.18 24.42 -33.16
CA PHE A 202 8.04 25.22 -31.94
C PHE A 202 7.69 26.64 -32.34
N MET A 203 6.63 27.19 -31.77
CA MET A 203 6.22 28.57 -32.04
C MET A 203 7.26 29.57 -31.55
N LYS A 204 7.60 30.55 -32.37
CA LYS A 204 8.46 31.67 -31.97
C LYS A 204 7.73 32.63 -31.05
N GLU A 205 8.46 33.29 -30.14
CA GLU A 205 7.89 34.26 -29.19
C GLU A 205 7.05 35.37 -29.81
N ASN A 206 7.45 35.81 -31.02
CA ASN A 206 6.75 36.88 -31.74
C ASN A 206 5.54 36.36 -32.55
N ASN A 207 5.15 35.12 -32.43
CA ASN A 207 4.13 34.45 -33.26
C ASN A 207 4.39 34.48 -34.79
N GLU A 208 5.59 34.83 -35.20
CA GLU A 208 6.01 34.93 -36.62
C GLU A 208 6.70 33.66 -37.09
N GLY A 209 5.95 32.57 -37.20
CA GLY A 209 6.44 31.30 -37.71
C GLY A 209 7.00 30.36 -36.65
N PHE A 210 7.71 29.34 -37.13
CA PHE A 210 8.14 28.21 -36.31
C PHE A 210 9.66 28.04 -36.30
N ASN A 211 10.19 27.57 -35.16
CA ASN A 211 11.52 27.00 -35.06
C ASN A 211 11.41 25.49 -35.27
N LEU A 212 12.10 24.98 -36.28
CA LEU A 212 12.10 23.56 -36.59
C LEU A 212 13.29 22.86 -35.90
N ARG A 213 13.02 21.69 -35.36
CA ARG A 213 14.06 20.79 -34.81
C ARG A 213 13.82 19.37 -35.28
N ASN A 214 14.89 18.74 -35.74
CA ASN A 214 14.89 17.33 -36.06
C ASN A 214 15.27 16.53 -34.83
N PHE A 215 14.50 15.47 -34.54
CA PHE A 215 14.79 14.56 -33.44
C PHE A 215 14.84 13.12 -33.96
N LYS A 216 15.61 12.29 -33.27
CA LYS A 216 15.71 10.85 -33.49
C LYS A 216 15.19 10.07 -32.28
N ILE A 217 14.27 9.15 -32.51
CA ILE A 217 13.72 8.29 -31.48
C ILE A 217 14.74 7.23 -31.07
N VAL A 218 15.28 7.30 -29.86
CA VAL A 218 16.23 6.29 -29.35
C VAL A 218 15.59 5.41 -28.27
N GLY A 219 14.43 5.82 -27.73
CA GLY A 219 13.66 5.05 -26.80
C GLY A 219 12.18 5.39 -26.87
N ILE A 220 11.37 4.38 -26.58
CA ILE A 220 9.91 4.49 -26.50
C ILE A 220 9.50 4.12 -25.07
N TYR A 221 8.70 4.96 -24.44
CA TYR A 221 8.19 4.72 -23.11
C TYR A 221 6.66 4.55 -23.09
N ASN A 222 6.16 3.91 -22.05
CA ASN A 222 4.74 3.82 -21.74
C ASN A 222 4.58 3.99 -20.23
N SER A 223 4.12 5.15 -19.79
CA SER A 223 3.85 5.41 -18.39
C SER A 223 2.53 4.76 -17.96
N GLY A 224 1.62 4.48 -18.89
CA GLY A 224 0.23 4.12 -18.65
C GLY A 224 -0.56 5.27 -18.00
N PHE A 225 -0.05 6.51 -18.09
CA PHE A 225 -0.71 7.73 -17.68
C PHE A 225 -0.98 8.57 -18.93
N GLN A 226 -2.22 8.57 -19.39
CA GLN A 226 -2.56 9.10 -20.72
C GLN A 226 -2.18 10.56 -20.88
N GLU A 227 -2.32 11.39 -19.84
CA GLU A 227 -1.96 12.81 -19.89
C GLU A 227 -0.47 13.03 -20.21
N PHE A 228 0.40 12.19 -19.64
CA PHE A 228 1.84 12.26 -19.93
C PHE A 228 2.18 11.60 -21.25
N ASP A 229 1.59 10.44 -21.53
CA ASP A 229 1.85 9.68 -22.75
C ASP A 229 1.36 10.42 -24.01
N ALA A 230 0.30 11.23 -23.90
CA ALA A 230 -0.21 12.03 -24.99
C ALA A 230 0.59 13.31 -25.24
N SER A 231 1.37 13.78 -24.26
CA SER A 231 1.94 15.12 -24.31
C SER A 231 3.46 15.15 -24.34
N PHE A 232 4.14 14.35 -23.52
CA PHE A 232 5.56 14.56 -23.27
C PHE A 232 6.50 13.86 -24.25
N VAL A 233 7.46 14.64 -24.78
CA VAL A 233 8.67 14.17 -25.46
C VAL A 233 9.87 14.65 -24.65
N ILE A 234 10.77 13.76 -24.26
CA ILE A 234 11.91 14.08 -23.38
C ILE A 234 13.19 14.11 -24.18
N GLY A 235 13.93 15.21 -24.10
CA GLY A 235 15.18 15.42 -24.81
C GLY A 235 16.13 16.36 -24.08
N ASP A 236 17.14 16.84 -24.75
CA ASP A 236 18.17 17.71 -24.19
C ASP A 236 17.67 19.14 -23.95
N ILE A 237 17.85 19.66 -22.71
CA ILE A 237 17.43 21.01 -22.29
C ILE A 237 18.00 22.12 -23.19
N ARG A 238 19.18 21.91 -23.77
CA ARG A 238 19.84 22.88 -24.65
C ARG A 238 19.05 23.19 -25.93
N HIS A 239 18.12 22.29 -26.33
CA HIS A 239 17.21 22.60 -27.46
C HIS A 239 16.21 23.70 -27.04
N VAL A 240 15.63 23.61 -25.83
CA VAL A 240 14.72 24.64 -25.30
C VAL A 240 15.43 25.97 -25.12
N GLN A 241 16.64 25.93 -24.51
CA GLN A 241 17.46 27.13 -24.32
C GLN A 241 17.75 27.83 -25.67
N ARG A 242 18.14 27.07 -26.73
CA ARG A 242 18.40 27.64 -28.09
C ARG A 242 17.12 28.18 -28.75
N ILE A 243 15.98 27.49 -28.58
CA ILE A 243 14.72 27.93 -29.18
C ILE A 243 14.26 29.25 -28.57
N ASN A 244 14.37 29.37 -27.23
CA ASN A 244 13.96 30.56 -26.46
C ASN A 244 15.08 31.62 -26.40
N LYS A 245 16.25 31.41 -27.01
CA LYS A 245 17.43 32.30 -26.93
C LYS A 245 17.89 32.53 -25.46
N TRP A 246 17.72 31.53 -24.62
CA TRP A 246 18.17 31.55 -23.21
C TRP A 246 19.66 31.28 -23.10
N LYS A 247 20.28 31.82 -22.05
CA LYS A 247 21.66 31.53 -21.69
C LYS A 247 21.80 30.11 -21.16
N PRO A 248 23.03 29.52 -21.15
CA PRO A 248 23.24 28.17 -20.57
C PRO A 248 22.93 28.02 -19.09
N ASP A 249 22.95 29.12 -18.35
CA ASP A 249 22.60 29.20 -16.92
C ASP A 249 21.11 29.50 -16.67
N GLN A 250 20.30 29.55 -17.71
CA GLN A 250 18.86 29.79 -17.65
C GLN A 250 18.09 28.50 -17.91
N ILE A 251 17.14 28.23 -17.03
CA ILE A 251 16.29 27.02 -17.04
C ILE A 251 14.83 27.42 -16.88
N GLY A 252 13.91 26.47 -17.03
CA GLY A 252 12.48 26.70 -16.81
C GLY A 252 12.06 26.53 -15.36
N SER A 253 12.46 25.42 -14.74
CA SER A 253 12.09 25.06 -13.37
C SER A 253 13.07 24.07 -12.78
N PHE A 254 13.00 23.90 -11.45
CA PHE A 254 13.64 22.78 -10.75
C PHE A 254 12.58 21.75 -10.37
N GLU A 255 12.95 20.48 -10.45
CA GLU A 255 12.20 19.35 -9.94
C GLU A 255 12.94 18.78 -8.75
N VAL A 256 12.30 18.76 -7.59
CA VAL A 256 12.86 18.29 -6.33
C VAL A 256 12.23 16.97 -5.94
N PHE A 257 13.06 15.99 -5.58
CA PHE A 257 12.66 14.68 -5.12
C PHE A 257 12.88 14.58 -3.61
N VAL A 258 11.87 14.07 -2.89
CA VAL A 258 11.95 13.81 -1.44
C VAL A 258 12.17 12.33 -1.19
N ASN A 259 12.80 11.99 -0.06
CA ASN A 259 13.05 10.60 0.35
C ASN A 259 11.76 9.88 0.72
N ASP A 260 10.85 10.57 1.42
CA ASP A 260 9.58 10.03 1.89
C ASP A 260 8.43 10.93 1.43
N PHE A 261 7.61 10.39 0.54
CA PHE A 261 6.44 11.09 -0.01
C PHE A 261 5.42 11.47 1.08
N THR A 262 5.35 10.73 2.18
CA THR A 262 4.40 11.04 3.27
C THR A 262 4.69 12.37 3.95
N GLN A 263 5.93 12.85 3.80
CA GLN A 263 6.43 14.12 4.34
C GLN A 263 6.39 15.27 3.32
N ILE A 264 5.72 15.08 2.18
CA ILE A 264 5.76 16.07 1.08
C ILE A 264 5.23 17.44 1.49
N GLU A 265 4.18 17.49 2.31
CA GLU A 265 3.58 18.75 2.78
C GLU A 265 4.53 19.55 3.70
N PRO A 266 5.06 19.01 4.82
CA PRO A 266 6.00 19.75 5.66
C PRO A 266 7.32 20.07 4.95
N ILE A 267 7.83 19.17 4.08
CA ILE A 267 9.04 19.45 3.29
C ILE A 267 8.74 20.53 2.25
N GLY A 268 7.59 20.50 1.60
CA GLY A 268 7.16 21.54 0.64
C GLY A 268 7.13 22.94 1.26
N GLN A 269 6.62 23.07 2.48
CA GLN A 269 6.63 24.34 3.21
C GLN A 269 8.04 24.82 3.53
N GLN A 270 8.96 23.92 3.92
CA GLN A 270 10.36 24.27 4.18
C GLN A 270 11.07 24.68 2.89
N VAL A 271 10.84 23.97 1.78
CA VAL A 271 11.34 24.32 0.44
C VAL A 271 10.85 25.70 0.03
N TYR A 272 9.57 26.00 0.23
CA TYR A 272 9.00 27.33 -0.05
C TYR A 272 9.71 28.44 0.74
N GLN A 273 9.99 28.22 2.02
CA GLN A 273 10.68 29.19 2.88
C GLN A 273 12.15 29.42 2.47
N GLU A 274 12.86 28.39 1.99
CA GLU A 274 14.24 28.50 1.53
C GLU A 274 14.34 29.02 0.09
N THR A 275 13.24 28.98 -0.66
CA THR A 275 13.17 29.46 -2.04
C THR A 275 13.12 31.00 -2.06
N SER A 276 13.81 31.59 -3.03
CA SER A 276 13.83 33.05 -3.22
C SER A 276 12.41 33.59 -3.49
N SER A 277 12.11 34.80 -2.98
CA SER A 277 10.79 35.45 -3.14
C SER A 277 10.36 35.73 -4.59
N ILE A 278 11.25 35.60 -5.55
CA ILE A 278 10.94 35.71 -7.00
C ILE A 278 10.53 34.39 -7.63
N LEU A 279 10.65 33.29 -6.90
CA LEU A 279 10.27 31.94 -7.31
C LEU A 279 9.09 31.46 -6.47
N ASP A 280 8.34 30.55 -7.02
CA ASP A 280 7.30 29.83 -6.31
C ASP A 280 7.61 28.33 -6.29
N SER A 281 7.21 27.64 -5.23
CA SER A 281 7.32 26.20 -5.13
C SER A 281 5.95 25.58 -4.91
N GLN A 282 5.64 24.58 -5.68
CA GLN A 282 4.38 23.87 -5.64
C GLN A 282 4.64 22.36 -5.54
N THR A 283 3.95 21.69 -4.61
CA THR A 283 3.98 20.23 -4.54
C THR A 283 3.19 19.61 -5.70
N ILE A 284 3.53 18.38 -6.10
CA ILE A 284 2.72 17.67 -7.11
C ILE A 284 1.32 17.35 -6.60
N VAL A 285 1.10 17.32 -5.28
CA VAL A 285 -0.22 17.15 -4.66
C VAL A 285 -1.10 18.37 -4.94
N GLU A 286 -0.55 19.56 -4.86
CA GLU A 286 -1.22 20.81 -5.20
C GLU A 286 -1.44 20.95 -6.71
N LYS A 287 -0.40 20.68 -7.53
CA LYS A 287 -0.46 20.80 -8.98
C LYS A 287 -1.46 19.84 -9.61
N TYR A 288 -1.45 18.59 -9.17
CA TYR A 288 -2.35 17.52 -9.65
C TYR A 288 -3.45 17.21 -8.64
N TYR A 289 -4.02 18.25 -8.03
CA TYR A 289 -5.01 18.16 -6.96
C TYR A 289 -6.13 17.14 -7.24
N TYR A 290 -6.69 17.13 -8.46
CA TYR A 290 -7.78 16.21 -8.81
C TYR A 290 -7.39 14.74 -8.71
N ILE A 291 -6.15 14.40 -9.09
CA ILE A 291 -5.64 13.03 -9.02
C ILE A 291 -5.47 12.62 -7.56
N PHE A 292 -4.88 13.49 -6.74
CA PHE A 292 -4.62 13.18 -5.34
C PHE A 292 -5.89 13.18 -4.49
N GLU A 293 -6.88 14.04 -4.79
CA GLU A 293 -8.20 13.94 -4.16
C GLU A 293 -8.93 12.65 -4.54
N TRP A 294 -8.87 12.23 -5.80
CA TRP A 294 -9.39 10.94 -6.21
C TRP A 294 -8.69 9.78 -5.47
N LEU A 295 -7.39 9.85 -5.25
CA LEU A 295 -6.65 8.85 -4.46
C LEU A 295 -7.11 8.79 -3.01
N LYS A 296 -7.47 9.91 -2.38
CA LYS A 296 -8.02 9.94 -1.01
C LYS A 296 -9.35 9.17 -0.87
N LEU A 297 -10.14 9.07 -1.94
CA LEU A 297 -11.36 8.26 -1.92
C LEU A 297 -11.07 6.78 -1.69
N PHE A 298 -9.90 6.27 -2.10
CA PHE A 298 -9.50 4.88 -1.81
C PHE A 298 -9.29 4.64 -0.32
N ASP A 299 -8.73 5.61 0.43
CA ASP A 299 -8.57 5.50 1.88
C ASP A 299 -9.93 5.34 2.57
N PHE A 300 -10.90 6.16 2.15
CA PHE A 300 -12.27 6.07 2.67
C PHE A 300 -12.92 4.72 2.35
N ASN A 301 -12.79 4.23 1.12
CA ASN A 301 -13.31 2.93 0.71
C ASN A 301 -12.68 1.78 1.49
N ILE A 302 -11.36 1.82 1.72
CA ILE A 302 -10.63 0.83 2.53
C ILE A 302 -11.21 0.80 3.95
N ILE A 303 -11.38 1.96 4.59
CA ILE A 303 -11.93 2.07 5.94
C ILE A 303 -13.34 1.47 6.01
N ILE A 304 -14.22 1.79 5.04
CA ILE A 304 -15.56 1.21 4.99
C ILE A 304 -15.51 -0.32 4.88
N ILE A 305 -14.68 -0.85 3.98
CA ILE A 305 -14.54 -2.30 3.81
C ILE A 305 -14.05 -2.93 5.12
N LEU A 306 -13.07 -2.34 5.80
CA LEU A 306 -12.58 -2.84 7.08
C LEU A 306 -13.69 -2.88 8.14
N ILE A 307 -14.44 -1.80 8.30
CA ILE A 307 -15.55 -1.71 9.26
C ILE A 307 -16.60 -2.78 8.97
N VAL A 308 -17.04 -2.90 7.72
CA VAL A 308 -18.04 -3.87 7.32
C VAL A 308 -17.54 -5.30 7.54
N MET A 309 -16.30 -5.62 7.17
CA MET A 309 -15.76 -6.97 7.30
C MET A 309 -15.53 -7.37 8.77
N ILE A 310 -15.10 -6.44 9.62
CA ILE A 310 -14.99 -6.66 11.06
C ILE A 310 -16.38 -6.87 11.67
N ALA A 311 -17.38 -6.08 11.29
CA ALA A 311 -18.74 -6.23 11.75
C ALA A 311 -19.33 -7.59 11.36
N VAL A 312 -19.21 -8.00 10.11
CA VAL A 312 -19.68 -9.31 9.62
C VAL A 312 -18.97 -10.46 10.35
N SER A 313 -17.66 -10.40 10.49
CA SER A 313 -16.87 -11.42 11.22
C SER A 313 -17.31 -11.51 12.68
N THR A 314 -17.55 -10.37 13.32
CA THR A 314 -17.98 -10.29 14.72
C THR A 314 -19.38 -10.84 14.91
N ILE A 315 -20.35 -10.48 14.05
CA ILE A 315 -21.73 -10.99 14.13
C ILE A 315 -21.74 -12.51 13.97
N ASN A 316 -21.04 -13.06 12.99
CA ASN A 316 -20.94 -14.49 12.79
C ASN A 316 -20.35 -15.20 14.02
N MET A 317 -19.33 -14.59 14.65
CA MET A 317 -18.72 -15.15 15.85
C MET A 317 -19.63 -15.07 17.07
N VAL A 318 -20.43 -14.00 17.21
CA VAL A 318 -21.48 -13.89 18.25
C VAL A 318 -22.48 -15.03 18.12
N VAL A 319 -22.98 -15.28 16.91
CA VAL A 319 -23.93 -16.38 16.66
C VAL A 319 -23.30 -17.73 17.00
N ALA A 320 -22.06 -17.97 16.55
CA ALA A 320 -21.36 -19.23 16.86
C ALA A 320 -21.15 -19.42 18.37
N LEU A 321 -20.78 -18.36 19.10
CA LEU A 321 -20.62 -18.42 20.56
C LEU A 321 -21.94 -18.70 21.26
N LEU A 322 -23.05 -18.05 20.84
CA LEU A 322 -24.36 -18.27 21.42
C LEU A 322 -24.83 -19.72 21.26
N VAL A 323 -24.70 -20.27 20.05
CA VAL A 323 -25.04 -21.67 19.78
C VAL A 323 -24.21 -22.61 20.64
N LEU A 324 -22.91 -22.36 20.74
CA LEU A 324 -21.99 -23.16 21.55
C LEU A 324 -22.34 -23.10 23.06
N ILE A 325 -22.76 -21.95 23.57
CA ILE A 325 -23.24 -21.80 24.96
C ILE A 325 -24.53 -22.57 25.15
N LEU A 326 -25.50 -22.45 24.26
CA LEU A 326 -26.79 -23.13 24.36
C LEU A 326 -26.63 -24.65 24.31
N GLU A 327 -25.82 -25.18 23.41
CA GLU A 327 -25.56 -26.63 23.32
C GLU A 327 -24.87 -27.20 24.58
N ARG A 328 -24.08 -26.39 25.25
CA ARG A 328 -23.33 -26.80 26.46
C ARG A 328 -24.00 -26.35 27.79
N THR A 329 -25.29 -26.04 27.75
CA THR A 329 -26.03 -25.53 28.91
C THR A 329 -25.99 -26.51 30.10
N GLN A 330 -26.09 -27.82 29.85
CA GLN A 330 -26.00 -28.86 30.86
C GLN A 330 -24.61 -28.87 31.55
N MET A 331 -23.54 -28.78 30.77
CA MET A 331 -22.18 -28.70 31.30
C MET A 331 -22.01 -27.42 32.17
N ILE A 332 -22.56 -26.29 31.72
CA ILE A 332 -22.55 -25.03 32.50
C ILE A 332 -23.25 -25.21 33.82
N GLY A 333 -24.41 -25.88 33.81
CA GLY A 333 -25.18 -26.19 35.04
C GLY A 333 -24.38 -27.04 36.04
N ILE A 334 -23.72 -28.10 35.56
CA ILE A 334 -22.86 -28.98 36.38
C ILE A 334 -21.68 -28.19 36.95
N LEU A 335 -20.98 -27.38 36.16
CA LEU A 335 -19.85 -26.57 36.63
C LEU A 335 -20.28 -25.57 37.70
N LYS A 336 -21.47 -24.96 37.58
CA LYS A 336 -22.02 -24.05 38.57
C LYS A 336 -22.40 -24.77 39.86
N SER A 337 -22.97 -25.97 39.78
CA SER A 337 -23.31 -26.79 40.98
C SER A 337 -22.07 -27.24 41.74
N LEU A 338 -20.93 -27.40 41.04
CA LEU A 338 -19.61 -27.66 41.62
C LEU A 338 -18.91 -26.41 42.18
N GLY A 339 -19.56 -25.23 42.15
CA GLY A 339 -19.04 -24.00 42.69
C GLY A 339 -18.18 -23.14 41.72
N ALA A 340 -18.14 -23.47 40.43
CA ALA A 340 -17.43 -22.63 39.46
C ALA A 340 -18.11 -21.25 39.33
N ASN A 341 -17.31 -20.19 39.38
CA ASN A 341 -17.84 -18.84 39.26
C ASN A 341 -18.15 -18.50 37.77
N ASN A 342 -19.08 -17.57 37.59
CA ASN A 342 -19.52 -17.18 36.24
C ASN A 342 -18.38 -16.70 35.33
N TRP A 343 -17.39 -16.00 35.89
CA TRP A 343 -16.26 -15.48 35.13
C TRP A 343 -15.35 -16.59 34.63
N SER A 344 -15.08 -17.62 35.46
CA SER A 344 -14.30 -18.80 35.05
C SER A 344 -14.99 -19.55 33.90
N ILE A 345 -16.29 -19.74 33.97
CA ILE A 345 -17.05 -20.37 32.90
C ILE A 345 -17.01 -19.50 31.61
N ARG A 346 -17.20 -18.18 31.72
CA ARG A 346 -17.10 -17.27 30.58
C ARG A 346 -15.71 -17.35 29.89
N LYS A 347 -14.63 -17.42 30.67
CA LYS A 347 -13.27 -17.60 30.14
C LYS A 347 -13.15 -18.87 29.30
N VAL A 348 -13.77 -19.99 29.67
CA VAL A 348 -13.74 -21.23 28.87
C VAL A 348 -14.28 -20.99 27.46
N PHE A 349 -15.41 -20.29 27.34
CA PHE A 349 -16.02 -19.98 26.04
C PHE A 349 -15.25 -18.91 25.26
N LEU A 350 -14.65 -17.93 25.96
CA LEU A 350 -13.80 -16.94 25.31
C LEU A 350 -12.49 -17.57 24.75
N TYR A 351 -11.87 -18.52 25.45
CA TYR A 351 -10.73 -19.29 24.93
C TYR A 351 -11.12 -20.10 23.70
N ASN A 352 -12.31 -20.68 23.71
CA ASN A 352 -12.84 -21.41 22.56
C ASN A 352 -13.05 -20.47 21.36
N ALA A 353 -13.67 -19.30 21.60
CA ALA A 353 -13.83 -18.26 20.59
C ALA A 353 -12.47 -17.78 20.03
N ALA A 354 -11.50 -17.50 20.90
CA ALA A 354 -10.15 -17.09 20.48
C ALA A 354 -9.49 -18.14 19.57
N TYR A 355 -9.67 -19.42 19.86
CA TYR A 355 -9.19 -20.50 19.01
C TYR A 355 -9.85 -20.51 17.62
N LEU A 356 -11.17 -20.30 17.56
CA LEU A 356 -11.92 -20.25 16.28
C LEU A 356 -11.51 -19.04 15.47
N ILE A 357 -11.37 -17.87 16.11
CA ILE A 357 -10.85 -16.65 15.48
C ILE A 357 -9.45 -16.91 14.94
N GLY A 358 -8.55 -17.48 15.76
CA GLY A 358 -7.18 -17.79 15.34
C GLY A 358 -7.11 -18.71 14.12
N ARG A 359 -7.97 -19.73 14.03
CA ARG A 359 -8.08 -20.60 12.85
C ARG A 359 -8.61 -19.86 11.62
N GLY A 360 -9.62 -19.01 11.79
CA GLY A 360 -10.15 -18.19 10.71
C GLY A 360 -9.09 -17.23 10.15
N LEU A 361 -8.37 -16.55 11.05
CA LEU A 361 -7.28 -15.66 10.67
C LEU A 361 -6.12 -16.40 9.98
N LEU A 362 -5.73 -17.58 10.48
CA LEU A 362 -4.68 -18.38 9.87
C LEU A 362 -5.01 -18.74 8.41
N TRP A 363 -6.20 -19.27 8.14
CA TRP A 363 -6.63 -19.57 6.79
C TRP A 363 -6.83 -18.30 5.94
N GLY A 364 -7.38 -17.24 6.53
CA GLY A 364 -7.54 -15.94 5.89
C GLY A 364 -6.22 -15.35 5.43
N ASN A 365 -5.18 -15.40 6.29
CA ASN A 365 -3.84 -14.92 5.94
C ASN A 365 -3.19 -15.78 4.85
N ILE A 366 -3.24 -17.12 4.98
CA ILE A 366 -2.62 -18.02 3.99
C ILE A 366 -3.23 -17.78 2.60
N ILE A 367 -4.55 -17.77 2.52
CA ILE A 367 -5.25 -17.60 1.24
C ILE A 367 -5.12 -16.17 0.73
N GLY A 368 -5.30 -15.16 1.60
CA GLY A 368 -5.21 -13.74 1.24
C GLY A 368 -3.82 -13.37 0.72
N ILE A 369 -2.76 -13.72 1.44
CA ILE A 369 -1.38 -13.47 1.00
C ILE A 369 -1.08 -14.28 -0.28
N GLY A 370 -1.56 -15.53 -0.37
CA GLY A 370 -1.42 -16.36 -1.57
C GLY A 370 -2.03 -15.69 -2.81
N LEU A 371 -3.25 -15.15 -2.71
CA LEU A 371 -3.91 -14.39 -3.78
C LEU A 371 -3.12 -13.15 -4.18
N LEU A 372 -2.60 -12.39 -3.20
CA LEU A 372 -1.78 -11.21 -3.45
C LEU A 372 -0.47 -11.56 -4.17
N LEU A 373 0.18 -12.65 -3.78
CA LEU A 373 1.39 -13.13 -4.46
C LEU A 373 1.10 -13.57 -5.89
N LEU A 374 0.00 -14.30 -6.10
CA LEU A 374 -0.46 -14.66 -7.45
C LEU A 374 -0.70 -13.40 -8.30
N GLN A 375 -1.38 -12.40 -7.76
CA GLN A 375 -1.60 -11.13 -8.46
C GLN A 375 -0.29 -10.40 -8.76
N LYS A 376 0.64 -10.34 -7.79
CA LYS A 376 1.93 -9.65 -7.94
C LYS A 376 2.81 -10.27 -9.04
N TYR A 377 2.85 -11.61 -9.13
CA TYR A 377 3.72 -12.30 -10.11
C TYR A 377 3.06 -12.53 -11.47
N PHE A 378 1.76 -12.78 -11.52
CA PHE A 378 1.06 -13.12 -12.75
C PHE A 378 0.22 -11.98 -13.33
N GLY A 379 -0.07 -10.91 -12.57
CA GLY A 379 -0.85 -9.78 -13.04
C GLY A 379 -2.24 -10.17 -13.58
N ILE A 380 -2.94 -11.07 -12.89
CA ILE A 380 -4.19 -11.68 -13.34
C ILE A 380 -5.28 -10.61 -13.52
N ILE A 381 -5.39 -9.68 -12.55
CA ILE A 381 -6.37 -8.61 -12.58
C ILE A 381 -5.78 -7.44 -13.35
N LYS A 382 -6.26 -7.25 -14.57
CA LYS A 382 -5.92 -6.10 -15.41
C LYS A 382 -6.92 -4.97 -15.16
N LEU A 383 -6.44 -3.74 -15.18
CA LEU A 383 -7.23 -2.53 -15.02
C LEU A 383 -7.19 -1.72 -16.32
N ASN A 384 -8.24 -0.90 -16.55
CA ASN A 384 -8.23 0.04 -17.66
C ASN A 384 -7.33 1.24 -17.30
N PRO A 385 -6.24 1.48 -18.06
CA PRO A 385 -5.32 2.60 -17.80
C PRO A 385 -5.98 3.97 -17.83
N GLU A 386 -7.00 4.15 -18.65
CA GLU A 386 -7.73 5.43 -18.77
C GLU A 386 -8.48 5.81 -17.49
N SER A 387 -8.94 4.80 -16.71
CA SER A 387 -9.71 5.03 -15.48
C SER A 387 -8.87 4.92 -14.21
N TYR A 388 -7.85 4.04 -14.21
CA TYR A 388 -7.07 3.71 -13.03
C TYR A 388 -5.60 4.09 -13.13
N TYR A 389 -5.17 4.68 -14.25
CA TYR A 389 -3.78 5.09 -14.50
C TYR A 389 -2.74 3.96 -14.41
N VAL A 390 -3.18 2.70 -14.36
CA VAL A 390 -2.33 1.50 -14.29
C VAL A 390 -2.94 0.36 -15.12
N ASN A 391 -2.09 -0.45 -15.75
CA ASN A 391 -2.52 -1.57 -16.60
C ASN A 391 -2.88 -2.85 -15.80
N VAL A 392 -2.30 -3.00 -14.61
CA VAL A 392 -2.46 -4.17 -13.74
C VAL A 392 -2.68 -3.67 -12.33
N ALA A 393 -3.61 -4.30 -11.61
CA ALA A 393 -3.85 -3.98 -10.21
C ALA A 393 -2.56 -4.17 -9.38
N PRO A 394 -1.96 -3.08 -8.90
CA PRO A 394 -0.71 -3.16 -8.15
C PRO A 394 -0.99 -3.68 -6.74
N VAL A 395 -0.02 -4.37 -6.17
CA VAL A 395 -0.12 -4.97 -4.84
C VAL A 395 1.08 -4.56 -4.01
N ASP A 396 0.81 -3.92 -2.88
CA ASP A 396 1.80 -3.67 -1.83
C ASP A 396 1.56 -4.59 -0.63
N ILE A 397 2.50 -5.52 -0.39
CA ILE A 397 2.41 -6.48 0.72
C ILE A 397 3.25 -5.95 1.87
N ASN A 398 2.63 -5.20 2.76
CA ASN A 398 3.27 -4.70 3.96
C ASN A 398 2.88 -5.55 5.18
N LEU A 399 3.86 -6.27 5.73
CA LEU A 399 3.65 -7.16 6.88
C LEU A 399 3.16 -6.41 8.13
N PHE A 400 3.52 -5.14 8.28
CA PHE A 400 3.07 -4.33 9.42
C PHE A 400 1.54 -4.13 9.40
N TYR A 401 0.97 -3.79 8.24
CA TYR A 401 -0.49 -3.64 8.11
C TYR A 401 -1.21 -4.97 8.31
N ILE A 402 -0.66 -6.08 7.80
CA ILE A 402 -1.24 -7.42 8.00
C ILE A 402 -1.23 -7.78 9.49
N LEU A 403 -0.14 -7.50 10.21
CA LEU A 403 -0.06 -7.74 11.66
C LEU A 403 -1.07 -6.89 12.43
N LEU A 404 -1.18 -5.60 12.10
CA LEU A 404 -2.13 -4.68 12.71
C LEU A 404 -3.58 -5.15 12.51
N LEU A 405 -3.93 -5.60 11.29
CA LEU A 405 -5.23 -6.18 10.99
C LEU A 405 -5.54 -7.42 11.84
N ASN A 406 -4.56 -8.33 11.97
CA ASN A 406 -4.74 -9.54 12.79
C ASN A 406 -5.00 -9.20 14.25
N ILE A 407 -4.16 -8.34 14.84
CA ILE A 407 -4.30 -7.92 16.25
C ILE A 407 -5.62 -7.17 16.43
N GLY A 408 -5.93 -6.21 15.56
CA GLY A 408 -7.18 -5.44 15.62
C GLY A 408 -8.41 -6.32 15.54
N THR A 409 -8.45 -7.28 14.62
CA THR A 409 -9.57 -8.22 14.46
C THR A 409 -9.74 -9.09 15.72
N VAL A 410 -8.65 -9.66 16.25
CA VAL A 410 -8.70 -10.47 17.49
C VAL A 410 -9.25 -9.64 18.66
N VAL A 411 -8.70 -8.45 18.87
CA VAL A 411 -9.07 -7.57 19.99
C VAL A 411 -10.55 -7.18 19.90
N ILE A 412 -10.98 -6.68 18.73
CA ILE A 412 -12.37 -6.22 18.52
C ILE A 412 -13.34 -7.39 18.68
N CYS A 413 -13.08 -8.54 18.04
CA CYS A 413 -13.94 -9.71 18.16
C CYS A 413 -14.05 -10.19 19.61
N LEU A 414 -12.94 -10.30 20.35
CA LEU A 414 -12.97 -10.73 21.75
C LEU A 414 -13.71 -9.74 22.66
N LEU A 415 -13.53 -8.43 22.44
CA LEU A 415 -14.24 -7.40 23.21
C LEU A 415 -15.75 -7.48 22.99
N VAL A 416 -16.21 -7.61 21.76
CA VAL A 416 -17.65 -7.72 21.44
C VAL A 416 -18.23 -9.02 22.00
N LEU A 417 -17.47 -10.13 21.98
CA LEU A 417 -17.91 -11.41 22.53
C LEU A 417 -18.11 -11.40 24.07
N LEU A 418 -17.58 -10.41 24.79
CA LEU A 418 -17.91 -10.24 26.20
C LEU A 418 -19.41 -10.03 26.41
N ILE A 419 -20.10 -9.34 25.50
CA ILE A 419 -21.55 -9.03 25.62
C ILE A 419 -22.38 -10.32 25.60
N PRO A 420 -22.35 -11.17 24.56
CA PRO A 420 -23.16 -12.39 24.56
C PRO A 420 -22.75 -13.40 25.63
N SER A 421 -21.50 -13.38 26.09
CA SER A 421 -21.06 -14.27 27.16
C SER A 421 -21.79 -14.03 28.50
N PHE A 422 -22.45 -12.86 28.69
CA PHE A 422 -23.31 -12.63 29.89
C PHE A 422 -24.51 -13.58 29.97
N ILE A 423 -24.95 -14.21 28.90
CA ILE A 423 -26.02 -15.22 28.91
C ILE A 423 -25.66 -16.36 29.87
N ILE A 424 -24.37 -16.70 30.01
CA ILE A 424 -23.90 -17.71 30.97
C ILE A 424 -24.36 -17.41 32.42
N THR A 425 -24.45 -16.14 32.78
CA THR A 425 -24.87 -15.76 34.14
C THR A 425 -26.33 -16.09 34.40
N LYS A 426 -27.19 -16.08 33.38
CA LYS A 426 -28.63 -16.35 33.47
C LYS A 426 -28.97 -17.86 33.50
N ILE A 427 -28.04 -18.74 33.21
CA ILE A 427 -28.23 -20.19 33.25
C ILE A 427 -28.18 -20.64 34.73
N THR A 428 -29.31 -21.19 35.24
CA THR A 428 -29.42 -21.70 36.61
C THR A 428 -29.20 -23.21 36.66
N PRO A 429 -28.49 -23.77 37.65
CA PRO A 429 -28.22 -25.20 37.77
C PRO A 429 -29.52 -26.04 37.81
N SER A 430 -30.54 -25.56 38.50
CA SER A 430 -31.83 -26.29 38.68
C SER A 430 -32.60 -26.51 37.39
N LYS A 431 -32.47 -25.60 36.40
CA LYS A 431 -33.12 -25.73 35.09
C LYS A 431 -32.29 -26.52 34.09
N SER A 432 -30.96 -26.57 34.30
CA SER A 432 -30.01 -27.14 33.33
C SER A 432 -29.73 -28.63 33.58
N ILE A 433 -30.07 -29.17 34.77
CA ILE A 433 -29.79 -30.55 35.17
C ILE A 433 -31.08 -31.42 35.14
N ARG A 434 -32.25 -30.85 34.77
CA ARG A 434 -33.45 -31.67 34.58
C ARG A 434 -33.21 -32.63 33.40
N PHE A 435 -33.19 -33.93 33.74
CA PHE A 435 -33.27 -35.00 32.75
C PHE A 435 -34.68 -34.96 32.14
N GLU A 436 -34.78 -34.74 30.83
CA GLU A 436 -35.90 -35.19 30.03
C GLU A 436 -35.64 -36.63 29.58
#